data_1b7f8f22a08917985dfebaf700c3d612
#
_entry.id   1b7f8f22a08917985dfebaf700c3d612
#
_cell.length_a   1.000
_cell.length_b   1.000
_cell.length_c   1.000
_cell.angle_alpha   90.00
_cell.angle_beta   90.00
_cell.angle_gamma   90.00
#
_symmetry.space_group_name_H-M   'P 1'
#
loop_
_entity.id
_entity.type
_entity.pdbx_description
1 polymer ?
#
loop_
_entity_poly.entity_id
_entity_poly.type
_entity_poly.pdbx_seq_one_letter_code
_entity_poly.pdbx_strand_id
1 'polypeptide(L)'
;RPNASSTHLDSREPIAQTQDAKSLTQSLAEVAAKQNAALKGDPQADKLPAIEAWQHAEAVLGATASQNAGQTSSGDIKATLGGTGTVPAWSEPRIQYSAPAGIAQLTPQNHILAAGKNLSIATGQDTNLIAQGNHSLAVKDGIALFTVGKANGKNKPNAETGIHLHAASGQVSLQSQSGKTTAAADKKVTIASTTGKL
;
A
#
# COMPACT_ATOMS: atom_id res chain seq x y z
N ARG A 1 32.31 -1.66 -3.02
CA ARG A 1 32.12 -0.87 -1.77
C ARG A 1 33.18 -1.31 -0.78
N PRO A 2 34.06 -0.42 -0.29
CA PRO A 2 34.85 -0.68 0.90
C PRO A 2 33.87 -0.91 2.05
N ASN A 3 34.06 -1.96 2.86
CA ASN A 3 33.21 -2.32 4.00
C ASN A 3 31.80 -2.85 3.67
N ALA A 4 31.57 -3.45 2.51
CA ALA A 4 30.32 -4.17 2.26
C ALA A 4 30.24 -5.40 3.18
N SER A 5 29.23 -5.42 4.07
CA SER A 5 28.99 -6.51 5.03
C SER A 5 27.95 -7.54 4.54
N SER A 6 27.41 -7.35 3.33
CA SER A 6 26.35 -8.19 2.75
C SER A 6 26.63 -8.58 1.30
N THR A 7 25.91 -9.59 0.82
CA THR A 7 25.98 -10.05 -0.56
C THR A 7 25.39 -9.00 -1.53
N HIS A 8 25.74 -9.06 -2.82
CA HIS A 8 25.28 -8.10 -3.83
C HIS A 8 23.77 -8.05 -4.00
N LEU A 9 23.06 -9.17 -3.75
CA LEU A 9 21.59 -9.30 -3.77
C LEU A 9 21.06 -9.59 -2.35
N ASP A 10 21.40 -8.77 -1.35
CA ASP A 10 20.82 -8.90 -0.03
C ASP A 10 19.35 -8.41 -0.06
N SER A 11 18.43 -9.36 -0.08
CA SER A 11 16.99 -9.09 -0.09
C SER A 11 16.33 -9.12 1.30
N ARG A 12 17.09 -9.27 2.39
CA ARG A 12 16.52 -9.40 3.76
C ARG A 12 15.70 -8.19 4.16
N GLU A 13 16.21 -7.00 3.94
CA GLU A 13 15.50 -5.77 4.26
C GLU A 13 14.25 -5.56 3.40
N PRO A 14 14.29 -5.61 2.05
CA PRO A 14 13.07 -5.50 1.25
C PRO A 14 12.05 -6.62 1.52
N ILE A 15 12.48 -7.84 1.88
CA ILE A 15 11.56 -8.89 2.30
C ILE A 15 10.84 -8.50 3.60
N ALA A 16 11.55 -8.04 4.61
CA ALA A 16 10.96 -7.60 5.88
C ALA A 16 9.96 -6.45 5.65
N GLN A 17 10.33 -5.43 4.89
CA GLN A 17 9.43 -4.32 4.55
C GLN A 17 8.17 -4.80 3.79
N THR A 18 8.31 -5.77 2.90
CA THR A 18 7.19 -6.38 2.18
C THR A 18 6.26 -7.14 3.12
N GLN A 19 6.81 -7.88 4.08
CA GLN A 19 6.06 -8.61 5.11
C GLN A 19 5.29 -7.65 6.03
N ASP A 20 5.92 -6.56 6.46
CA ASP A 20 5.28 -5.54 7.29
C ASP A 20 4.11 -4.88 6.56
N ALA A 21 4.29 -4.49 5.30
CA ALA A 21 3.23 -3.91 4.47
C ALA A 21 2.08 -4.89 4.25
N LYS A 22 2.36 -6.16 3.98
CA LYS A 22 1.37 -7.24 3.87
C LYS A 22 0.58 -7.40 5.17
N SER A 23 1.27 -7.52 6.30
CA SER A 23 0.64 -7.72 7.61
C SER A 23 -0.25 -6.54 8.01
N LEU A 24 0.21 -5.33 7.80
CA LEU A 24 -0.60 -4.11 8.02
C LEU A 24 -1.86 -4.12 7.15
N THR A 25 -1.71 -4.37 5.85
CA THR A 25 -2.83 -4.39 4.91
C THR A 25 -3.86 -5.46 5.30
N GLN A 26 -3.41 -6.66 5.64
CA GLN A 26 -4.28 -7.76 6.04
C GLN A 26 -5.01 -7.45 7.35
N SER A 27 -4.32 -6.96 8.35
CA SER A 27 -4.92 -6.66 9.66
C SER A 27 -6.00 -5.58 9.57
N LEU A 28 -5.78 -4.53 8.78
CA LEU A 28 -6.78 -3.49 8.55
C LEU A 28 -7.99 -4.00 7.76
N ALA A 29 -7.77 -4.85 6.76
CA ALA A 29 -8.85 -5.48 5.99
C ALA A 29 -9.70 -6.43 6.85
N GLU A 30 -9.09 -7.22 7.73
CA GLU A 30 -9.82 -8.08 8.68
C GLU A 30 -10.68 -7.27 9.65
N VAL A 31 -10.17 -6.14 10.16
CA VAL A 31 -10.94 -5.26 11.03
C VAL A 31 -12.08 -4.60 10.27
N ALA A 32 -11.84 -4.14 9.03
CA ALA A 32 -12.89 -3.59 8.17
C ALA A 32 -14.00 -4.61 7.90
N ALA A 33 -13.65 -5.85 7.60
CA ALA A 33 -14.63 -6.93 7.39
C ALA A 33 -15.46 -7.22 8.66
N LYS A 34 -14.84 -7.27 9.84
CA LYS A 34 -15.54 -7.44 11.12
C LYS A 34 -16.50 -6.30 11.45
N GLN A 35 -16.26 -5.12 10.92
CA GLN A 35 -17.10 -3.93 11.10
C GLN A 35 -18.09 -3.72 9.95
N ASN A 36 -18.25 -4.70 9.05
CA ASN A 36 -19.09 -4.61 7.84
C ASN A 36 -18.73 -3.42 6.93
N ALA A 37 -17.47 -3.00 6.93
CA ALA A 37 -16.96 -1.91 6.10
C ALA A 37 -16.31 -2.37 4.80
N ALA A 38 -16.20 -3.69 4.56
CA ALA A 38 -15.78 -4.23 3.27
C ALA A 38 -16.87 -4.04 2.21
N LEU A 39 -16.48 -3.89 0.97
CA LEU A 39 -17.42 -3.81 -0.14
C LEU A 39 -18.08 -5.18 -0.39
N LYS A 40 -19.34 -5.15 -0.83
CA LYS A 40 -20.04 -6.37 -1.19
C LYS A 40 -19.34 -7.05 -2.37
N GLY A 41 -18.93 -8.29 -2.16
CA GLY A 41 -18.22 -9.08 -3.17
C GLY A 41 -16.70 -9.03 -3.06
N ASP A 42 -16.16 -8.26 -2.12
CA ASP A 42 -14.73 -8.33 -1.82
C ASP A 42 -14.36 -9.75 -1.36
N PRO A 43 -13.20 -10.27 -1.78
CA PRO A 43 -12.67 -11.53 -1.27
C PRO A 43 -12.32 -11.40 0.22
N GLN A 44 -12.07 -12.52 0.87
CA GLN A 44 -11.55 -12.52 2.24
C GLN A 44 -10.24 -11.73 2.33
N ALA A 45 -9.94 -11.19 3.50
CA ALA A 45 -8.80 -10.31 3.71
C ALA A 45 -7.47 -10.89 3.23
N ASP A 46 -7.25 -12.19 3.42
CA ASP A 46 -6.06 -12.92 2.97
C ASP A 46 -6.01 -13.18 1.45
N LYS A 47 -7.10 -12.96 0.74
CA LYS A 47 -7.28 -13.14 -0.72
C LYS A 47 -7.45 -11.82 -1.47
N LEU A 48 -7.23 -10.71 -0.80
CA LEU A 48 -7.26 -9.41 -1.48
C LEU A 48 -6.13 -9.33 -2.52
N PRO A 49 -6.38 -8.74 -3.70
CA PRO A 49 -5.37 -8.59 -4.75
C PRO A 49 -4.08 -7.89 -4.28
N ALA A 50 -4.19 -6.97 -3.31
CA ALA A 50 -3.05 -6.35 -2.67
C ALA A 50 -2.20 -7.36 -1.88
N ILE A 51 -2.85 -8.25 -1.12
CA ILE A 51 -2.16 -9.29 -0.33
C ILE A 51 -1.46 -10.28 -1.25
N GLU A 52 -2.13 -10.74 -2.31
CA GLU A 52 -1.52 -11.63 -3.30
C GLU A 52 -0.31 -10.98 -3.99
N ALA A 53 -0.39 -9.69 -4.30
CA ALA A 53 0.73 -8.93 -4.87
C ALA A 53 1.93 -8.84 -3.90
N TRP A 54 1.70 -8.64 -2.60
CA TRP A 54 2.74 -8.66 -1.58
C TRP A 54 3.36 -10.04 -1.40
N GLN A 55 2.55 -11.11 -1.39
CA GLN A 55 3.03 -12.50 -1.32
C GLN A 55 3.88 -12.86 -2.52
N HIS A 56 3.45 -12.48 -3.71
CA HIS A 56 4.24 -12.68 -4.92
C HIS A 56 5.58 -11.92 -4.86
N ALA A 57 5.57 -10.67 -4.42
CA ALA A 57 6.79 -9.88 -4.25
C ALA A 57 7.77 -10.55 -3.27
N GLU A 58 7.27 -11.05 -2.13
CA GLU A 58 8.06 -11.78 -1.15
C GLU A 58 8.69 -13.04 -1.74
N ALA A 59 7.93 -13.83 -2.49
CA ALA A 59 8.41 -15.05 -3.14
C ALA A 59 9.52 -14.76 -4.17
N VAL A 60 9.36 -13.72 -4.99
CA VAL A 60 10.37 -13.30 -5.97
C VAL A 60 11.67 -12.87 -5.29
N LEU A 61 11.58 -12.05 -4.24
CA LEU A 61 12.74 -11.54 -3.50
C LEU A 61 13.48 -12.63 -2.71
N GLY A 62 12.74 -13.64 -2.23
CA GLY A 62 13.28 -14.77 -1.45
C GLY A 62 13.80 -15.94 -2.30
N ALA A 63 13.67 -15.87 -3.60
CA ALA A 63 14.11 -16.95 -4.49
C ALA A 63 15.63 -17.12 -4.49
N THR A 64 16.07 -18.34 -4.79
CA THR A 64 17.47 -18.70 -4.84
C THR A 64 17.76 -19.51 -6.11
N ALA A 65 19.01 -19.43 -6.58
CA ALA A 65 19.51 -20.27 -7.65
C ALA A 65 20.66 -21.13 -7.14
N SER A 66 20.74 -22.37 -7.62
CA SER A 66 21.88 -23.26 -7.37
C SER A 66 23.04 -22.83 -8.23
N GLN A 67 24.22 -22.64 -7.65
CA GLN A 67 25.44 -22.48 -8.41
C GLN A 67 25.90 -23.85 -8.86
N ASN A 68 25.90 -24.07 -10.18
CA ASN A 68 26.62 -25.19 -10.80
C ASN A 68 28.06 -24.76 -11.08
N ALA A 69 28.98 -25.23 -10.28
CA ALA A 69 30.41 -25.05 -10.56
C ALA A 69 30.73 -25.63 -11.96
N GLY A 70 31.05 -24.78 -12.90
CA GLY A 70 31.69 -25.21 -14.13
C GLY A 70 30.92 -25.16 -15.44
N GLN A 71 29.76 -24.57 -15.55
CA GLN A 71 29.16 -24.32 -16.86
C GLN A 71 29.49 -22.89 -17.36
N THR A 72 30.59 -22.75 -18.01
CA THR A 72 30.85 -21.64 -18.94
C THR A 72 30.42 -22.07 -20.33
N SER A 73 29.49 -21.37 -20.92
CA SER A 73 29.01 -21.62 -22.26
C SER A 73 29.95 -21.11 -23.38
N SER A 74 31.17 -20.69 -23.05
CA SER A 74 32.20 -20.31 -24.03
C SER A 74 33.58 -20.67 -23.51
N GLY A 75 34.22 -21.50 -24.25
CA GLY A 75 35.33 -22.42 -24.02
C GLY A 75 36.63 -21.91 -23.46
N ASP A 76 36.97 -20.71 -23.11
CA ASP A 76 38.34 -20.36 -22.72
C ASP A 76 38.50 -19.46 -21.46
N ILE A 77 37.43 -19.04 -20.83
CA ILE A 77 37.53 -18.34 -19.57
C ILE A 77 37.02 -19.28 -18.47
N LYS A 78 37.95 -19.93 -17.76
CA LYS A 78 37.64 -20.54 -16.47
C LYS A 78 37.17 -19.42 -15.53
N ALA A 79 35.89 -19.13 -15.54
CA ALA A 79 35.30 -18.34 -14.48
C ALA A 79 35.50 -19.15 -13.20
N THR A 80 36.43 -18.73 -12.37
CA THR A 80 36.57 -19.19 -10.99
C THR A 80 35.42 -18.59 -10.22
N LEU A 81 34.22 -19.07 -10.49
CA LEU A 81 33.07 -18.79 -9.64
C LEU A 81 33.22 -19.69 -8.42
N GLY A 82 33.62 -19.07 -7.32
CA GLY A 82 33.85 -19.77 -6.09
C GLY A 82 32.56 -20.36 -5.55
N GLY A 83 32.59 -21.67 -5.30
CA GLY A 83 31.66 -22.34 -4.42
C GLY A 83 30.55 -23.14 -5.09
N THR A 84 30.19 -24.20 -4.41
CA THR A 84 28.97 -25.00 -4.61
C THR A 84 27.97 -24.54 -3.55
N GLY A 85 26.79 -24.05 -3.94
CA GLY A 85 25.77 -23.63 -2.99
C GLY A 85 24.63 -22.86 -3.66
N THR A 86 23.63 -22.51 -2.85
CA THR A 86 22.52 -21.66 -3.26
C THR A 86 22.88 -20.19 -3.03
N VAL A 87 22.59 -19.35 -4.01
CA VAL A 87 22.75 -17.90 -3.90
C VAL A 87 21.38 -17.22 -4.04
N PRO A 88 21.16 -16.08 -3.39
CA PRO A 88 19.97 -15.27 -3.66
C PRO A 88 19.89 -14.90 -5.14
N ALA A 89 18.78 -15.23 -5.78
CA ALA A 89 18.52 -14.92 -7.17
C ALA A 89 17.02 -14.69 -7.34
N TRP A 90 16.65 -13.50 -7.76
CA TRP A 90 15.25 -13.20 -8.00
C TRP A 90 14.71 -14.08 -9.12
N SER A 91 13.52 -14.64 -8.90
CA SER A 91 12.90 -15.54 -9.88
C SER A 91 12.32 -14.82 -11.09
N GLU A 92 12.20 -13.50 -11.03
CA GLU A 92 11.67 -12.68 -12.11
C GLU A 92 12.45 -11.36 -12.25
N PRO A 93 12.53 -10.78 -13.47
CA PRO A 93 13.03 -9.42 -13.65
C PRO A 93 12.19 -8.41 -12.86
N ARG A 94 12.83 -7.60 -12.01
CA ARG A 94 12.17 -6.64 -11.15
C ARG A 94 13.03 -5.41 -10.89
N ILE A 95 12.41 -4.26 -10.77
CA ILE A 95 13.02 -3.06 -10.21
C ILE A 95 12.55 -2.94 -8.77
N GLN A 96 13.47 -2.92 -7.83
CA GLN A 96 13.21 -2.78 -6.40
C GLN A 96 13.96 -1.58 -5.85
N TYR A 97 13.24 -0.65 -5.25
CA TYR A 97 13.80 0.46 -4.49
C TYR A 97 13.59 0.17 -3.00
N SER A 98 14.67 0.10 -2.26
CA SER A 98 14.66 -0.08 -0.80
C SER A 98 15.78 0.72 -0.19
N ALA A 99 15.48 1.52 0.82
CA ALA A 99 16.46 2.34 1.52
C ALA A 99 16.03 2.57 2.97
N PRO A 100 16.90 2.28 3.97
CA PRO A 100 16.57 2.41 5.39
C PRO A 100 16.36 3.87 5.82
N ALA A 101 16.96 4.81 5.12
CA ALA A 101 16.86 6.25 5.42
C ALA A 101 15.74 6.97 4.63
N GLY A 102 15.04 6.26 3.74
CA GLY A 102 13.94 6.81 2.95
C GLY A 102 14.24 6.96 1.47
N ILE A 103 13.19 7.18 0.68
CA ILE A 103 13.22 7.41 -0.76
C ILE A 103 12.47 8.71 -1.04
N ALA A 104 13.12 9.64 -1.74
CA ALA A 104 12.51 10.88 -2.21
C ALA A 104 12.45 10.87 -3.73
N GLN A 105 11.26 11.16 -4.29
CA GLN A 105 11.04 11.32 -5.73
C GLN A 105 10.49 12.74 -5.97
N LEU A 106 11.30 13.60 -6.54
CA LEU A 106 10.99 15.02 -6.72
C LEU A 106 11.15 15.40 -8.20
N THR A 107 10.20 16.14 -8.72
CA THR A 107 10.27 16.69 -10.07
C THR A 107 9.54 18.03 -10.13
N PRO A 108 10.06 19.04 -10.85
CA PRO A 108 9.34 20.28 -11.11
C PRO A 108 8.26 20.13 -12.19
N GLN A 109 8.15 18.95 -12.79
CA GLN A 109 7.20 18.63 -13.86
C GLN A 109 6.25 17.50 -13.40
N ASN A 110 5.77 16.69 -14.30
CA ASN A 110 4.82 15.62 -14.02
C ASN A 110 5.50 14.41 -13.39
N HIS A 111 4.82 13.79 -12.45
CA HIS A 111 5.14 12.45 -11.95
C HIS A 111 3.95 11.54 -12.27
N ILE A 112 4.15 10.52 -13.10
CA ILE A 112 3.10 9.62 -13.58
C ILE A 112 3.35 8.23 -13.02
N LEU A 113 2.36 7.67 -12.33
CA LEU A 113 2.34 6.29 -11.86
C LEU A 113 1.19 5.56 -12.56
N ALA A 114 1.51 4.48 -13.28
CA ALA A 114 0.53 3.65 -13.95
C ALA A 114 0.85 2.16 -13.69
N ALA A 115 -0.15 1.39 -13.33
CA ALA A 115 -0.03 -0.04 -13.13
C ALA A 115 -1.11 -0.78 -13.94
N GLY A 116 -0.70 -1.80 -14.70
CA GLY A 116 -1.64 -2.61 -15.49
C GLY A 116 -2.52 -3.52 -14.65
N LYS A 117 -2.19 -3.73 -13.37
CA LYS A 117 -2.98 -4.51 -12.41
C LYS A 117 -3.27 -3.68 -11.17
N ASN A 118 -2.43 -3.71 -10.17
CA ASN A 118 -2.68 -3.11 -8.87
C ASN A 118 -1.62 -2.06 -8.52
N LEU A 119 -2.04 -0.97 -7.93
CA LEU A 119 -1.20 -0.05 -7.18
C LEU A 119 -1.59 -0.15 -5.71
N SER A 120 -0.66 -0.54 -4.85
CA SER A 120 -0.86 -0.66 -3.41
C SER A 120 0.06 0.29 -2.67
N ILE A 121 -0.50 1.09 -1.79
CA ILE A 121 0.23 2.02 -0.92
C ILE A 121 -0.09 1.64 0.52
N ALA A 122 0.93 1.29 1.30
CA ALA A 122 0.82 0.98 2.71
C ALA A 122 1.82 1.83 3.50
N THR A 123 1.35 2.52 4.53
CA THR A 123 2.18 3.37 5.39
C THR A 123 1.98 2.98 6.84
N GLY A 124 3.05 2.88 7.60
CA GLY A 124 3.00 2.55 9.03
C GLY A 124 2.46 3.68 9.90
N GLN A 125 2.36 4.90 9.37
CA GLN A 125 1.84 6.07 10.07
C GLN A 125 0.88 6.84 9.19
N ASP A 126 1.25 7.99 8.67
CA ASP A 126 0.35 8.91 7.96
C ASP A 126 0.57 8.87 6.44
N THR A 127 -0.50 8.99 5.68
CA THR A 127 -0.46 9.28 4.24
C THR A 127 -1.05 10.65 4.00
N ASN A 128 -0.29 11.56 3.40
CA ASN A 128 -0.72 12.91 3.08
C ASN A 128 -0.81 13.08 1.56
N LEU A 129 -2.00 13.43 1.07
CA LEU A 129 -2.26 13.77 -0.34
C LEU A 129 -2.71 15.22 -0.39
N ILE A 130 -1.84 16.11 -0.89
CA ILE A 130 -2.06 17.56 -0.91
C ILE A 130 -1.91 18.04 -2.35
N ALA A 131 -2.88 18.80 -2.83
CA ALA A 131 -2.86 19.41 -4.16
C ALA A 131 -3.27 20.88 -4.06
N GLN A 132 -2.59 21.75 -4.78
CA GLN A 132 -3.00 23.15 -4.93
C GLN A 132 -4.23 23.29 -5.85
N GLY A 133 -4.37 22.39 -6.81
CA GLY A 133 -5.52 22.32 -7.71
C GLY A 133 -6.53 21.27 -7.26
N ASN A 134 -7.03 20.48 -8.18
CA ASN A 134 -8.04 19.46 -7.94
C ASN A 134 -7.43 18.12 -7.52
N HIS A 135 -8.14 17.41 -6.66
CA HIS A 135 -7.93 15.99 -6.41
C HIS A 135 -9.15 15.21 -6.91
N SER A 136 -8.95 14.25 -7.82
CA SER A 136 -10.01 13.44 -8.40
C SER A 136 -9.78 11.96 -8.07
N LEU A 137 -10.82 11.29 -7.61
CA LEU A 137 -10.84 9.83 -7.39
C LEU A 137 -12.01 9.24 -8.16
N ALA A 138 -11.72 8.42 -9.17
CA ALA A 138 -12.73 7.75 -9.99
C ALA A 138 -12.43 6.26 -10.04
N VAL A 139 -13.43 5.42 -9.76
CA VAL A 139 -13.32 3.96 -9.79
C VAL A 139 -14.53 3.37 -10.49
N LYS A 140 -14.36 2.18 -11.07
CA LYS A 140 -15.45 1.48 -11.76
C LYS A 140 -16.44 0.84 -10.77
N ASP A 141 -15.94 0.16 -9.74
CA ASP A 141 -16.76 -0.73 -8.92
C ASP A 141 -17.18 -0.09 -7.59
N GLY A 142 -16.26 0.31 -6.73
CA GLY A 142 -16.63 0.90 -5.45
C GLY A 142 -15.47 1.55 -4.70
N ILE A 143 -15.80 2.39 -3.73
CA ILE A 143 -14.87 3.06 -2.82
C ILE A 143 -15.30 2.71 -1.39
N ALA A 144 -14.39 2.12 -0.61
CA ALA A 144 -14.54 1.95 0.82
C ALA A 144 -13.60 2.90 1.56
N LEU A 145 -14.15 3.69 2.48
CA LEU A 145 -13.37 4.51 3.41
C LEU A 145 -13.68 4.01 4.83
N PHE A 146 -12.65 3.53 5.51
CA PHE A 146 -12.79 2.95 6.83
C PHE A 146 -11.74 3.49 7.79
N THR A 147 -12.15 3.76 9.02
CA THR A 147 -11.24 4.12 10.13
C THR A 147 -11.53 3.22 11.33
N VAL A 148 -10.50 2.73 11.99
CA VAL A 148 -10.64 1.94 13.24
C VAL A 148 -11.20 2.79 14.38
N GLY A 149 -11.05 4.11 14.33
CA GLY A 149 -11.76 5.09 15.15
C GLY A 149 -11.41 5.10 16.63
N LYS A 150 -10.29 4.58 17.09
CA LYS A 150 -9.86 4.80 18.48
C LYS A 150 -9.19 6.16 18.61
N ALA A 151 -9.85 7.07 19.32
CA ALA A 151 -9.23 8.30 19.78
C ALA A 151 -8.14 7.95 20.80
N ASN A 152 -6.90 7.85 20.34
CA ASN A 152 -5.74 7.68 21.21
C ASN A 152 -4.88 8.94 21.13
N GLY A 153 -4.90 9.73 22.17
CA GLY A 153 -3.85 10.70 22.39
C GLY A 153 -4.32 12.08 22.81
N LYS A 154 -3.90 12.44 24.01
CA LYS A 154 -4.06 13.76 24.61
C LYS A 154 -3.40 14.89 23.80
N ASN A 155 -2.65 14.59 22.74
CA ASN A 155 -1.84 15.55 21.99
C ASN A 155 -2.23 15.69 20.50
N LYS A 156 -3.37 15.14 20.06
CA LYS A 156 -3.87 15.41 18.71
C LYS A 156 -4.77 16.65 18.73
N PRO A 157 -4.56 17.61 17.81
CA PRO A 157 -5.37 18.83 17.77
C PRO A 157 -6.86 18.56 17.49
N ASN A 158 -7.20 17.43 16.86
CA ASN A 158 -8.56 16.96 16.68
C ASN A 158 -8.81 15.82 17.67
N ALA A 159 -9.66 16.06 18.65
CA ALA A 159 -10.07 15.07 19.64
C ALA A 159 -10.92 13.94 19.06
N GLU A 160 -11.45 14.12 17.84
CA GLU A 160 -12.30 13.17 17.14
C GLU A 160 -11.50 12.41 16.09
N THR A 161 -11.71 11.10 16.05
CA THR A 161 -11.24 10.24 14.98
C THR A 161 -12.39 9.89 14.06
N GLY A 162 -12.12 9.59 12.80
CA GLY A 162 -13.17 9.25 11.85
C GLY A 162 -12.91 9.88 10.48
N ILE A 163 -13.95 10.01 9.70
CA ILE A 163 -13.92 10.60 8.37
C ILE A 163 -14.54 11.99 8.42
N HIS A 164 -13.77 13.01 8.07
CA HIS A 164 -14.21 14.38 7.99
C HIS A 164 -14.24 14.85 6.54
N LEU A 165 -15.40 15.32 6.08
CA LEU A 165 -15.59 15.95 4.78
C LEU A 165 -15.96 17.42 5.02
N HIS A 166 -15.10 18.35 4.63
CA HIS A 166 -15.31 19.78 4.87
C HIS A 166 -15.00 20.57 3.60
N ALA A 167 -15.94 21.41 3.21
CA ALA A 167 -15.74 22.44 2.19
C ALA A 167 -15.79 23.81 2.87
N ALA A 168 -14.69 24.54 2.88
CA ALA A 168 -14.62 25.88 3.48
C ALA A 168 -15.46 26.89 2.70
N SER A 169 -15.57 26.72 1.39
CA SER A 169 -16.46 27.43 0.48
C SER A 169 -17.02 26.47 -0.56
N GLY A 170 -18.18 26.75 -1.11
CA GLY A 170 -18.87 25.85 -2.03
C GLY A 170 -19.75 24.83 -1.27
N GLN A 171 -20.02 23.69 -1.85
CA GLN A 171 -20.91 22.69 -1.31
C GLN A 171 -20.27 21.32 -1.19
N VAL A 172 -20.75 20.53 -0.23
CA VAL A 172 -20.55 19.08 -0.18
C VAL A 172 -21.79 18.43 -0.76
N SER A 173 -21.65 17.69 -1.86
CA SER A 173 -22.76 16.98 -2.51
C SER A 173 -22.59 15.48 -2.36
N LEU A 174 -23.62 14.80 -1.87
CA LEU A 174 -23.70 13.35 -1.75
C LEU A 174 -24.92 12.89 -2.57
N GLN A 175 -24.71 12.19 -3.68
CA GLN A 175 -25.76 11.81 -4.57
C GLN A 175 -25.62 10.35 -5.02
N SER A 176 -26.73 9.61 -5.04
CA SER A 176 -26.87 8.33 -5.71
C SER A 176 -27.91 8.47 -6.83
N GLN A 177 -27.53 8.17 -8.07
CA GLN A 177 -28.45 8.32 -9.21
C GLN A 177 -29.45 7.18 -9.34
N SER A 178 -29.09 5.96 -8.96
CA SER A 178 -29.91 4.77 -9.15
C SER A 178 -30.15 3.95 -7.88
N GLY A 179 -29.55 4.32 -6.76
CA GLY A 179 -29.65 3.60 -5.51
C GLY A 179 -30.12 4.50 -4.37
N LYS A 180 -29.89 4.05 -3.14
CA LYS A 180 -30.19 4.78 -1.92
C LYS A 180 -28.95 5.47 -1.38
N THR A 181 -29.12 6.69 -0.88
CA THR A 181 -28.17 7.31 0.04
C THR A 181 -28.62 7.00 1.45
N THR A 182 -27.78 6.35 2.24
CA THR A 182 -28.08 5.97 3.62
C THR A 182 -27.09 6.64 4.56
N ALA A 183 -27.60 7.32 5.58
CA ALA A 183 -26.84 7.79 6.72
C ALA A 183 -27.37 7.08 7.97
N ALA A 184 -26.52 6.36 8.67
CA ALA A 184 -26.88 5.62 9.87
C ALA A 184 -25.82 5.82 10.96
N ALA A 185 -26.25 5.87 12.21
CA ALA A 185 -25.37 5.92 13.37
C ALA A 185 -26.00 5.14 14.52
N ASP A 186 -25.16 4.51 15.34
CA ASP A 186 -25.59 3.78 16.54
C ASP A 186 -26.27 4.72 17.56
N LYS A 187 -25.74 5.92 17.74
CA LYS A 187 -26.24 6.85 18.76
C LYS A 187 -27.07 7.99 18.18
N LYS A 188 -26.56 8.71 17.19
CA LYS A 188 -27.22 9.93 16.70
C LYS A 188 -26.73 10.34 15.32
N VAL A 189 -27.67 10.66 14.43
CA VAL A 189 -27.44 11.43 13.21
C VAL A 189 -27.91 12.86 13.47
N THR A 190 -27.05 13.85 13.24
CA THR A 190 -27.40 15.27 13.37
C THR A 190 -27.30 15.93 11.99
N ILE A 191 -28.37 16.57 11.56
CA ILE A 191 -28.44 17.43 10.39
C ILE A 191 -28.83 18.81 10.89
N ALA A 192 -27.97 19.80 10.69
CA ALA A 192 -28.21 21.16 11.21
C ALA A 192 -27.88 22.20 10.16
N SER A 193 -28.65 23.28 10.15
CA SER A 193 -28.35 24.49 9.40
C SER A 193 -28.24 25.64 10.38
N THR A 194 -27.20 26.46 10.28
CA THR A 194 -26.99 27.61 11.17
C THR A 194 -27.75 28.86 10.71
N THR A 195 -28.14 28.96 9.44
CA THR A 195 -28.70 30.16 8.82
C THR A 195 -29.87 29.89 7.89
N GLY A 196 -30.21 28.65 7.61
CA GLY A 196 -31.25 28.27 6.64
C GLY A 196 -32.29 27.32 7.18
N LYS A 197 -33.34 27.09 6.40
CA LYS A 197 -34.31 26.02 6.65
C LYS A 197 -33.76 24.69 6.18
N LEU A 198 -34.01 23.63 6.93
CA LEU A 198 -33.85 22.25 6.53
C LEU A 198 -34.95 21.84 5.56
#